data_ecc94d2c6e014d67fff8b885444657d0
#
_entry.id   ecc94d2c6e014d67fff8b885444657d0
#
_cell.length_a   1.000
_cell.length_b   1.000
_cell.length_c   1.000
_cell.angle_alpha   90.00
_cell.angle_beta   90.00
_cell.angle_gamma   90.00
#
_symmetry.space_group_name_H-M   'P 1'
#
loop_
_entity.id
_entity.type
_entity.pdbx_description
1 polymer ?
#
loop_
_entity_poly.entity_id
_entity_poly.type
_entity_poly.pdbx_seq_one_letter_code
_entity_poly.pdbx_strand_id
1 'polypeptide(L)'
;MNSTKHNSTLNSDNDNNERELTDQFNGDSYHERIGNIGSVITKRGDKVIYCLTIIGQIEGHYLLPPSDKTTKYEHVIPQLVAIDEDDRIDGLLLLLNTAGGDVEAGLAIAELISGMKKPSVSIVLGGGHSIGIPLAVAADKCFIAKSASMMVHPVRTTGVTVGAPQTFEYFRRMQDRITTFVVENSNITKERYSELVLNTKELVTDIGTILEGQEAVDVGLVDSVGTLSDATDCLYQMINNKN
;
A
#
# COMPACT_ATOMS: atom_id res chain seq x y z
N MET A 1 46.96 46.01 12.15
CA MET A 1 47.21 45.01 11.06
C MET A 1 46.80 43.64 11.51
N ASN A 2 45.96 43.02 10.73
CA ASN A 2 45.40 41.66 10.71
C ASN A 2 43.93 41.65 11.11
N SER A 3 43.07 41.78 10.24
CA SER A 3 42.47 41.06 9.10
C SER A 3 41.83 39.74 9.48
N THR A 4 40.53 39.85 9.65
CA THR A 4 39.41 38.97 9.36
C THR A 4 39.69 37.75 8.47
N LYS A 5 39.33 36.57 8.99
CA LYS A 5 38.87 35.40 8.24
C LYS A 5 38.01 34.52 9.15
N HIS A 6 36.71 34.68 9.10
CA HIS A 6 35.75 33.63 9.47
C HIS A 6 34.42 33.99 8.80
N ASN A 7 34.11 33.30 7.70
CA ASN A 7 32.78 32.95 7.24
C ASN A 7 32.85 32.32 5.83
N SER A 8 32.99 31.02 5.72
CA SER A 8 32.76 30.33 4.42
C SER A 8 32.50 28.81 4.53
N THR A 9 32.18 28.28 5.72
CA THR A 9 31.99 26.83 5.88
C THR A 9 30.52 26.39 6.10
N LEU A 10 29.56 27.30 6.21
CA LEU A 10 28.14 26.92 6.49
C LEU A 10 27.25 26.82 5.23
N ASN A 11 27.72 27.26 4.06
CA ASN A 11 26.93 27.18 2.82
C ASN A 11 27.26 25.95 1.94
N SER A 12 28.40 25.26 2.21
CA SER A 12 28.82 24.15 1.36
C SER A 12 28.07 22.84 1.64
N ASP A 13 27.57 22.66 2.86
CA ASP A 13 26.92 21.41 3.27
C ASP A 13 25.45 21.34 2.83
N ASN A 14 24.75 22.49 2.76
CA ASN A 14 23.40 22.57 2.20
C ASN A 14 23.39 22.40 0.67
N ASP A 15 24.35 23.01 -0.03
CA ASP A 15 24.47 22.87 -1.49
C ASP A 15 24.82 21.43 -1.92
N ASN A 16 25.59 20.69 -1.13
CA ASN A 16 25.91 19.30 -1.41
C ASN A 16 24.71 18.37 -1.18
N ASN A 17 23.92 18.59 -0.12
CA ASN A 17 22.70 17.82 0.12
C ASN A 17 21.62 18.08 -0.94
N GLU A 18 21.46 19.31 -1.43
CA GLU A 18 20.55 19.61 -2.53
C GLU A 18 21.04 19.00 -3.85
N ARG A 19 22.35 18.94 -4.10
CA ARG A 19 22.92 18.28 -5.27
C ARG A 19 22.79 16.77 -5.22
N GLU A 20 23.03 16.12 -4.08
CA GLU A 20 22.82 14.68 -3.93
C GLU A 20 21.34 14.28 -4.13
N LEU A 21 20.38 15.10 -3.67
CA LEU A 21 18.96 14.87 -3.94
C LEU A 21 18.63 15.10 -5.42
N THR A 22 19.16 16.14 -6.06
CA THR A 22 18.95 16.42 -7.48
C THR A 22 19.66 15.42 -8.39
N ASP A 23 20.84 14.91 -8.03
CA ASP A 23 21.53 13.87 -8.78
C ASP A 23 20.85 12.50 -8.64
N GLN A 24 20.12 12.23 -7.56
CA GLN A 24 19.21 11.09 -7.47
C GLN A 24 17.96 11.23 -8.37
N PHE A 25 17.60 12.44 -8.75
CA PHE A 25 16.48 12.74 -9.67
C PHE A 25 16.90 12.87 -11.15
N ASN A 26 18.17 13.09 -11.44
CA ASN A 26 18.68 13.39 -12.78
C ASN A 26 19.68 12.31 -13.24
N GLY A 27 19.19 11.17 -13.76
CA GLY A 27 20.07 10.21 -14.42
C GLY A 27 19.42 8.87 -14.72
N ASP A 28 20.14 8.03 -15.43
CA ASP A 28 19.74 6.67 -15.81
C ASP A 28 19.31 5.82 -14.59
N SER A 29 19.85 6.11 -13.40
CA SER A 29 19.49 5.44 -12.14
C SER A 29 18.03 5.66 -11.72
N TYR A 30 17.42 6.83 -12.05
CA TYR A 30 16.04 7.12 -11.73
C TYR A 30 15.06 6.31 -12.58
N HIS A 31 15.28 6.28 -13.90
CA HIS A 31 14.47 5.46 -14.82
C HIS A 31 14.67 3.96 -14.58
N GLU A 32 15.87 3.54 -14.23
CA GLU A 32 16.19 2.16 -13.90
C GLU A 32 15.51 1.71 -12.60
N ARG A 33 15.44 2.58 -11.58
CA ARG A 33 14.71 2.34 -10.32
C ARG A 33 13.21 2.22 -10.55
N ILE A 34 12.61 3.10 -11.34
CA ILE A 34 11.18 3.00 -11.71
C ILE A 34 10.92 1.68 -12.44
N GLY A 35 11.79 1.29 -13.39
CA GLY A 35 11.65 0.06 -14.16
C GLY A 35 11.80 -1.21 -13.32
N ASN A 36 12.74 -1.22 -12.36
CA ASN A 36 13.10 -2.43 -11.61
C ASN A 36 12.32 -2.59 -10.29
N ILE A 37 11.95 -1.49 -9.63
CA ILE A 37 11.37 -1.53 -8.29
C ILE A 37 9.90 -1.07 -8.30
N GLY A 38 9.46 -0.34 -9.35
CA GLY A 38 8.10 0.19 -9.44
C GLY A 38 7.82 1.28 -8.40
N SER A 39 8.84 1.98 -7.92
CA SER A 39 8.71 3.04 -6.94
C SER A 39 9.32 4.34 -7.45
N VAL A 40 8.76 5.46 -7.01
CA VAL A 40 9.23 6.80 -7.40
C VAL A 40 9.13 7.76 -6.22
N ILE A 41 10.11 8.67 -6.13
CA ILE A 41 10.07 9.78 -5.18
C ILE A 41 9.63 11.02 -5.96
N THR A 42 8.67 11.78 -5.43
CA THR A 42 8.20 13.03 -6.04
C THR A 42 8.15 14.14 -5.00
N LYS A 43 8.25 15.40 -5.47
CA LYS A 43 8.37 16.56 -4.61
C LYS A 43 7.37 17.63 -5.03
N ARG A 44 6.77 18.31 -4.04
CA ARG A 44 5.95 19.50 -4.24
C ARG A 44 6.35 20.56 -3.21
N GLY A 45 6.99 21.65 -3.66
CA GLY A 45 7.62 22.62 -2.75
C GLY A 45 8.81 21.98 -2.02
N ASP A 46 8.81 22.03 -0.70
CA ASP A 46 9.78 21.39 0.19
C ASP A 46 9.38 19.95 0.62
N LYS A 47 8.15 19.53 0.33
CA LYS A 47 7.60 18.25 0.76
C LYS A 47 7.89 17.13 -0.24
N VAL A 48 8.36 16.02 0.28
CA VAL A 48 8.78 14.82 -0.48
C VAL A 48 7.89 13.65 -0.13
N ILE A 49 7.30 13.01 -1.13
CA ILE A 49 6.53 11.77 -0.96
C ILE A 49 7.17 10.61 -1.70
N TYR A 50 7.06 9.44 -1.11
CA TYR A 50 7.46 8.19 -1.75
C TYR A 50 6.23 7.50 -2.32
N CYS A 51 6.25 7.21 -3.62
CA CYS A 51 5.21 6.43 -4.29
C CYS A 51 5.66 4.97 -4.38
N LEU A 52 4.97 4.09 -3.68
CA LEU A 52 5.19 2.66 -3.70
C LEU A 52 4.07 1.98 -4.50
N THR A 53 4.43 1.06 -5.41
CA THR A 53 3.44 0.30 -6.18
C THR A 53 3.36 -1.14 -5.70
N ILE A 54 2.14 -1.67 -5.59
CA ILE A 54 1.85 -3.09 -5.39
C ILE A 54 1.02 -3.56 -6.58
N ILE A 55 1.67 -4.27 -7.50
CA ILE A 55 1.11 -4.66 -8.79
C ILE A 55 1.25 -6.17 -8.98
N GLY A 56 0.19 -6.81 -9.50
CA GLY A 56 0.15 -8.24 -9.75
C GLY A 56 -0.13 -9.05 -8.49
N GLN A 57 0.34 -10.28 -8.44
CA GLN A 57 0.13 -11.17 -7.29
C GLN A 57 1.12 -10.88 -6.17
N ILE A 58 0.66 -10.89 -4.92
CA ILE A 58 1.53 -10.75 -3.75
C ILE A 58 2.22 -12.09 -3.51
N GLU A 59 3.53 -12.10 -3.70
CA GLU A 59 4.39 -13.26 -3.53
C GLU A 59 4.84 -13.35 -2.07
N GLY A 60 4.67 -14.52 -1.47
CA GLY A 60 5.05 -14.82 -0.09
C GLY A 60 6.28 -15.73 0.00
N HIS A 61 6.19 -16.77 0.83
CA HIS A 61 7.31 -17.70 1.05
C HIS A 61 7.60 -18.63 -0.13
N TYR A 62 6.68 -18.76 -1.10
CA TYR A 62 6.86 -19.57 -2.29
C TYR A 62 7.12 -18.69 -3.50
N LEU A 63 8.17 -19.02 -4.25
CA LEU A 63 8.49 -18.34 -5.50
C LEU A 63 7.44 -18.69 -6.57
N LEU A 64 6.90 -17.67 -7.21
CA LEU A 64 6.03 -17.83 -8.37
C LEU A 64 6.84 -17.93 -9.66
N PRO A 65 6.26 -18.48 -10.75
CA PRO A 65 6.93 -18.54 -12.04
C PRO A 65 7.39 -17.15 -12.51
N PRO A 66 8.58 -17.03 -13.16
CA PRO A 66 9.08 -15.74 -13.65
C PRO A 66 8.18 -15.07 -14.71
N SER A 67 7.22 -15.82 -15.28
CA SER A 67 6.21 -15.30 -16.19
C SER A 67 5.11 -14.48 -15.49
N ASP A 68 4.96 -14.64 -14.18
CA ASP A 68 3.90 -14.01 -13.42
C ASP A 68 4.31 -12.59 -13.02
N LYS A 69 3.33 -11.68 -13.04
CA LYS A 69 3.52 -10.35 -12.49
C LYS A 69 3.31 -10.41 -10.97
N THR A 70 4.38 -10.17 -10.21
CA THR A 70 4.37 -10.29 -8.76
C THR A 70 4.92 -9.06 -8.06
N THR A 71 4.43 -8.82 -6.86
CA THR A 71 5.07 -7.94 -5.87
C THR A 71 5.64 -8.83 -4.77
N LYS A 72 6.96 -8.75 -4.58
CA LYS A 72 7.69 -9.54 -3.59
C LYS A 72 7.71 -8.81 -2.25
N TYR A 73 7.15 -9.43 -1.23
CA TYR A 73 7.03 -8.82 0.09
C TYR A 73 8.39 -8.51 0.73
N GLU A 74 9.40 -9.35 0.48
CA GLU A 74 10.78 -9.13 0.94
C GLU A 74 11.47 -7.91 0.29
N HIS A 75 10.93 -7.41 -0.83
CA HIS A 75 11.39 -6.15 -1.43
C HIS A 75 10.60 -4.95 -0.90
N VAL A 76 9.34 -5.14 -0.53
CA VAL A 76 8.45 -4.07 -0.02
C VAL A 76 8.77 -3.72 1.43
N ILE A 77 8.96 -4.72 2.29
CA ILE A 77 9.21 -4.52 3.72
C ILE A 77 10.42 -3.59 4.00
N PRO A 78 11.61 -3.81 3.43
CA PRO A 78 12.74 -2.91 3.66
C PRO A 78 12.49 -1.49 3.15
N GLN A 79 11.71 -1.31 2.07
CA GLN A 79 11.34 0.01 1.58
C GLN A 79 10.44 0.74 2.57
N LEU A 80 9.43 0.07 3.13
CA LEU A 80 8.55 0.67 4.13
C LEU A 80 9.32 1.11 5.38
N VAL A 81 10.26 0.30 5.86
CA VAL A 81 11.14 0.67 6.97
C VAL A 81 11.99 1.89 6.61
N ALA A 82 12.60 1.90 5.42
CA ALA A 82 13.40 3.03 4.97
C ALA A 82 12.56 4.32 4.80
N ILE A 83 11.32 4.21 4.31
CA ILE A 83 10.40 5.34 4.18
C ILE A 83 10.06 5.91 5.56
N ASP A 84 9.74 5.07 6.53
CA ASP A 84 9.31 5.53 7.85
C ASP A 84 10.44 6.18 8.65
N GLU A 85 11.69 5.73 8.47
CA GLU A 85 12.86 6.22 9.22
C GLU A 85 13.66 7.33 8.50
N ASP A 86 13.41 7.61 7.21
CA ASP A 86 14.14 8.65 6.46
C ASP A 86 13.48 10.03 6.63
N ASP A 87 14.08 10.91 7.41
CA ASP A 87 13.58 12.28 7.67
C ASP A 87 13.39 13.12 6.40
N ARG A 88 13.96 12.72 5.26
CA ARG A 88 13.79 13.40 3.96
C ARG A 88 12.48 13.04 3.27
N ILE A 89 11.76 12.04 3.73
CA ILE A 89 10.47 11.61 3.18
C ILE A 89 9.36 12.04 4.14
N ASP A 90 8.39 12.80 3.64
CA ASP A 90 7.30 13.34 4.45
C ASP A 90 6.05 12.45 4.46
N GLY A 91 5.88 11.56 3.47
CA GLY A 91 4.69 10.70 3.40
C GLY A 91 4.77 9.59 2.36
N LEU A 92 3.84 8.62 2.46
CA LEU A 92 3.71 7.47 1.57
C LEU A 92 2.45 7.57 0.70
N LEU A 93 2.62 7.46 -0.62
CA LEU A 93 1.53 7.21 -1.56
C LEU A 93 1.62 5.76 -2.05
N LEU A 94 0.59 4.95 -1.77
CA LEU A 94 0.52 3.55 -2.17
C LEU A 94 -0.40 3.40 -3.38
N LEU A 95 0.14 2.88 -4.49
CA LEU A 95 -0.61 2.61 -5.72
C LEU A 95 -0.89 1.11 -5.84
N LEU A 96 -2.16 0.74 -5.91
CA LEU A 96 -2.60 -0.66 -5.88
C LEU A 96 -3.25 -1.09 -7.20
N ASN A 97 -2.76 -2.19 -7.77
CA ASN A 97 -3.42 -2.94 -8.82
C ASN A 97 -3.05 -4.43 -8.67
N THR A 98 -3.70 -5.12 -7.74
CA THR A 98 -3.35 -6.48 -7.33
C THR A 98 -4.55 -7.43 -7.32
N ALA A 99 -4.30 -8.66 -7.73
CA ALA A 99 -5.25 -9.76 -7.58
C ALA A 99 -5.26 -10.37 -6.16
N GLY A 100 -4.43 -9.86 -5.26
CA GLY A 100 -4.16 -10.48 -3.96
C GLY A 100 -3.00 -11.46 -4.02
N GLY A 101 -2.96 -12.45 -3.13
CA GLY A 101 -1.87 -13.44 -3.08
C GLY A 101 -1.69 -14.04 -1.70
N ASP A 102 -0.44 -14.15 -1.25
CA ASP A 102 -0.09 -14.72 0.04
C ASP A 102 -0.63 -13.87 1.20
N VAL A 103 -1.39 -14.51 2.09
CA VAL A 103 -2.09 -13.83 3.20
C VAL A 103 -1.11 -13.30 4.24
N GLU A 104 -0.11 -14.08 4.62
CA GLU A 104 0.85 -13.67 5.65
C GLU A 104 1.74 -12.52 5.14
N ALA A 105 2.18 -12.58 3.89
CA ALA A 105 2.94 -11.52 3.26
C ALA A 105 2.12 -10.22 3.14
N GLY A 106 0.86 -10.33 2.70
CA GLY A 106 -0.03 -9.17 2.58
C GLY A 106 -0.36 -8.53 3.92
N LEU A 107 -0.66 -9.31 4.95
CA LEU A 107 -0.89 -8.79 6.31
C LEU A 107 0.38 -8.15 6.89
N ALA A 108 1.56 -8.74 6.69
CA ALA A 108 2.82 -8.15 7.17
C ALA A 108 3.07 -6.76 6.56
N ILE A 109 2.82 -6.59 5.27
CA ILE A 109 2.92 -5.29 4.61
C ILE A 109 1.84 -4.32 5.15
N ALA A 110 0.60 -4.78 5.30
CA ALA A 110 -0.51 -3.96 5.78
C ALA A 110 -0.27 -3.44 7.21
N GLU A 111 0.21 -4.29 8.13
CA GLU A 111 0.58 -3.92 9.50
C GLU A 111 1.69 -2.85 9.52
N LEU A 112 2.70 -2.98 8.66
CA LEU A 112 3.75 -1.97 8.57
C LEU A 112 3.21 -0.63 8.09
N ILE A 113 2.32 -0.62 7.09
CA ILE A 113 1.72 0.62 6.58
C ILE A 113 0.83 1.26 7.66
N SER A 114 -0.04 0.48 8.30
CA SER A 114 -0.94 0.96 9.36
C SER A 114 -0.19 1.49 10.60
N GLY A 115 1.01 0.94 10.88
CA GLY A 115 1.86 1.36 11.99
C GLY A 115 2.82 2.51 11.69
N MET A 116 2.83 3.07 10.46
CA MET A 116 3.75 4.13 10.07
C MET A 116 3.52 5.43 10.84
N LYS A 117 4.61 6.11 11.16
CA LYS A 117 4.58 7.44 11.77
C LYS A 117 4.22 8.54 10.78
N LYS A 118 4.47 8.32 9.48
CA LYS A 118 4.28 9.30 8.41
C LYS A 118 2.88 9.20 7.81
N PRO A 119 2.31 10.31 7.35
CA PRO A 119 1.04 10.28 6.61
C PRO A 119 1.11 9.34 5.42
N SER A 120 0.06 8.58 5.23
CA SER A 120 -0.06 7.61 4.16
C SER A 120 -1.42 7.71 3.45
N VAL A 121 -1.40 7.59 2.13
CA VAL A 121 -2.60 7.52 1.30
C VAL A 121 -2.46 6.37 0.32
N SER A 122 -3.50 5.57 0.20
CA SER A 122 -3.59 4.51 -0.82
C SER A 122 -4.58 4.88 -1.92
N ILE A 123 -4.37 4.36 -3.13
CA ILE A 123 -5.34 4.40 -4.20
C ILE A 123 -5.38 3.07 -4.96
N VAL A 124 -6.58 2.51 -5.08
CA VAL A 124 -6.87 1.34 -5.92
C VAL A 124 -7.14 1.82 -7.35
N LEU A 125 -6.28 1.44 -8.31
CA LEU A 125 -6.34 1.92 -9.69
C LEU A 125 -7.06 0.96 -10.66
N GLY A 126 -6.95 -0.34 -10.41
CA GLY A 126 -7.60 -1.38 -11.21
C GLY A 126 -8.26 -2.41 -10.31
N GLY A 127 -7.46 -3.33 -9.75
CA GLY A 127 -7.92 -4.31 -8.78
C GLY A 127 -7.31 -4.10 -7.40
N GLY A 128 -8.12 -4.23 -6.35
CA GLY A 128 -7.68 -4.31 -4.95
C GLY A 128 -8.28 -5.56 -4.32
N HIS A 129 -7.95 -6.75 -4.89
CA HIS A 129 -8.69 -7.98 -4.60
C HIS A 129 -8.08 -8.76 -3.43
N SER A 130 -8.94 -9.51 -2.70
CA SER A 130 -8.50 -10.47 -1.70
C SER A 130 -7.62 -9.80 -0.62
N ILE A 131 -6.39 -10.28 -0.41
CA ILE A 131 -5.44 -9.67 0.54
C ILE A 131 -4.95 -8.26 0.11
N GLY A 132 -5.28 -7.82 -1.10
CA GLY A 132 -5.13 -6.43 -1.51
C GLY A 132 -6.05 -5.45 -0.76
N ILE A 133 -7.15 -5.95 -0.17
CA ILE A 133 -8.09 -5.15 0.64
C ILE A 133 -7.43 -4.64 1.91
N PRO A 134 -6.84 -5.48 2.79
CA PRO A 134 -6.06 -5.00 3.92
C PRO A 134 -4.99 -3.98 3.54
N LEU A 135 -4.27 -4.21 2.43
CA LEU A 135 -3.26 -3.26 1.95
C LEU A 135 -3.84 -1.90 1.58
N ALA A 136 -5.03 -1.89 0.98
CA ALA A 136 -5.69 -0.64 0.60
C ALA A 136 -6.13 0.17 1.83
N VAL A 137 -6.75 -0.50 2.81
CA VAL A 137 -7.29 0.17 4.01
C VAL A 137 -6.24 0.44 5.09
N ALA A 138 -5.01 -0.08 4.94
CA ALA A 138 -3.92 0.13 5.90
C ALA A 138 -3.40 1.58 5.94
N ALA A 139 -3.58 2.35 4.88
CA ALA A 139 -3.19 3.75 4.84
C ALA A 139 -4.19 4.64 5.61
N ASP A 140 -3.74 5.80 6.09
CA ASP A 140 -4.60 6.75 6.82
C ASP A 140 -5.81 7.22 6.00
N LYS A 141 -5.68 7.23 4.65
CA LYS A 141 -6.77 7.48 3.70
C LYS A 141 -6.68 6.55 2.50
N CYS A 142 -7.83 6.00 2.12
CA CYS A 142 -7.95 5.09 0.99
C CYS A 142 -8.86 5.65 -0.10
N PHE A 143 -8.34 5.73 -1.32
CA PHE A 143 -9.09 6.09 -2.52
C PHE A 143 -9.28 4.89 -3.44
N ILE A 144 -10.34 4.93 -4.24
CA ILE A 144 -10.56 3.99 -5.33
C ILE A 144 -10.87 4.75 -6.62
N ALA A 145 -10.24 4.36 -7.73
CA ALA A 145 -10.58 4.92 -9.04
C ALA A 145 -12.00 4.47 -9.46
N LYS A 146 -12.71 5.33 -10.21
CA LYS A 146 -14.11 5.09 -10.59
C LYS A 146 -14.34 3.73 -11.28
N SER A 147 -13.38 3.27 -12.08
CA SER A 147 -13.45 1.98 -12.83
C SER A 147 -12.73 0.84 -12.12
N ALA A 148 -12.18 1.08 -10.92
CA ALA A 148 -11.51 0.04 -10.16
C ALA A 148 -12.52 -0.80 -9.37
N SER A 149 -12.11 -2.01 -9.01
CA SER A 149 -12.94 -2.95 -8.26
C SER A 149 -12.17 -3.64 -7.14
N MET A 150 -12.91 -4.08 -6.13
CA MET A 150 -12.39 -4.85 -5.00
C MET A 150 -13.20 -6.13 -4.85
N MET A 151 -12.53 -7.29 -4.86
CA MET A 151 -13.18 -8.58 -4.64
C MET A 151 -12.95 -9.03 -3.20
N VAL A 152 -14.03 -9.09 -2.44
CA VAL A 152 -14.08 -9.63 -1.09
C VAL A 152 -14.48 -11.09 -1.17
N HIS A 153 -13.67 -12.02 -0.64
CA HIS A 153 -13.97 -13.44 -0.64
C HIS A 153 -13.32 -14.16 0.54
N PRO A 154 -13.77 -15.39 0.91
CA PRO A 154 -13.15 -16.17 1.99
C PRO A 154 -11.71 -16.54 1.66
N VAL A 155 -10.92 -16.80 2.71
CA VAL A 155 -9.58 -17.40 2.56
C VAL A 155 -9.69 -18.74 1.84
N ARG A 156 -8.83 -18.94 0.84
CA ARG A 156 -8.76 -20.17 0.04
C ARG A 156 -7.43 -20.87 0.24
N THR A 157 -7.44 -22.18 0.07
CA THR A 157 -6.22 -22.97 -0.02
C THR A 157 -6.39 -24.04 -1.09
N THR A 158 -5.25 -24.45 -1.63
CA THR A 158 -5.14 -25.64 -2.49
C THR A 158 -4.16 -26.61 -1.86
N GLY A 159 -4.47 -27.91 -1.85
CA GLY A 159 -3.55 -28.90 -1.32
C GLY A 159 -4.25 -30.01 -0.53
N VAL A 160 -3.43 -30.88 0.05
CA VAL A 160 -3.92 -32.00 0.88
C VAL A 160 -4.27 -31.47 2.27
N THR A 161 -5.49 -31.75 2.72
CA THR A 161 -5.95 -31.43 4.07
C THR A 161 -5.60 -32.56 5.03
N VAL A 162 -4.78 -32.26 6.02
CA VAL A 162 -4.44 -33.20 7.11
C VAL A 162 -5.14 -32.75 8.39
N GLY A 163 -6.07 -33.55 8.91
CA GLY A 163 -6.83 -33.19 10.10
C GLY A 163 -7.91 -32.14 9.82
N ALA A 164 -9.06 -32.54 9.28
CA ALA A 164 -10.12 -31.63 8.86
C ALA A 164 -10.57 -30.61 9.93
N PRO A 165 -10.79 -30.97 11.22
CA PRO A 165 -11.17 -30.00 12.23
C PRO A 165 -10.10 -28.92 12.49
N GLN A 166 -8.82 -29.34 12.55
CA GLN A 166 -7.70 -28.45 12.78
C GLN A 166 -7.49 -27.48 11.60
N THR A 167 -7.64 -27.97 10.39
CA THR A 167 -7.57 -27.18 9.17
C THR A 167 -8.69 -26.12 9.11
N PHE A 168 -9.92 -26.54 9.42
CA PHE A 168 -11.05 -25.60 9.50
C PHE A 168 -10.80 -24.50 10.52
N GLU A 169 -10.33 -24.86 11.73
CA GLU A 169 -10.02 -23.88 12.78
C GLU A 169 -8.89 -22.94 12.37
N TYR A 170 -7.88 -23.42 11.67
CA TYR A 170 -6.80 -22.59 11.14
C TYR A 170 -7.33 -21.54 10.14
N PHE A 171 -8.15 -21.95 9.17
CA PHE A 171 -8.74 -21.01 8.20
C PHE A 171 -9.70 -20.02 8.85
N ARG A 172 -10.48 -20.47 9.83
CA ARG A 172 -11.35 -19.57 10.59
C ARG A 172 -10.53 -18.46 11.27
N ARG A 173 -9.44 -18.81 11.94
CA ARG A 173 -8.55 -17.83 12.58
C ARG A 173 -7.89 -16.89 11.57
N MET A 174 -7.48 -17.40 10.42
CA MET A 174 -6.91 -16.58 9.36
C MET A 174 -7.94 -15.58 8.82
N GLN A 175 -9.16 -16.04 8.56
CA GLN A 175 -10.27 -15.17 8.15
C GLN A 175 -10.60 -14.13 9.22
N ASP A 176 -10.63 -14.52 10.50
CA ASP A 176 -10.87 -13.61 11.61
C ASP A 176 -9.80 -12.51 11.70
N ARG A 177 -8.52 -12.83 11.48
CA ARG A 177 -7.41 -11.84 11.44
C ARG A 177 -7.62 -10.81 10.34
N ILE A 178 -7.92 -11.27 9.12
CA ILE A 178 -8.18 -10.37 7.97
C ILE A 178 -9.40 -9.48 8.29
N THR A 179 -10.49 -10.08 8.76
CA THR A 179 -11.72 -9.34 9.09
C THR A 179 -11.45 -8.28 10.16
N THR A 180 -10.75 -8.63 11.22
CA THR A 180 -10.38 -7.71 12.29
C THR A 180 -9.56 -6.54 11.76
N PHE A 181 -8.49 -6.84 11.01
CA PHE A 181 -7.65 -5.79 10.42
C PHE A 181 -8.45 -4.82 9.53
N VAL A 182 -9.31 -5.35 8.65
CA VAL A 182 -10.12 -4.51 7.74
C VAL A 182 -11.09 -3.62 8.51
N VAL A 183 -11.77 -4.17 9.52
CA VAL A 183 -12.74 -3.43 10.34
C VAL A 183 -12.05 -2.34 11.19
N GLU A 184 -10.86 -2.61 11.70
CA GLU A 184 -10.11 -1.63 12.51
C GLU A 184 -9.52 -0.49 11.67
N ASN A 185 -9.30 -0.72 10.35
CA ASN A 185 -8.69 0.25 9.44
C ASN A 185 -9.67 0.82 8.38
N SER A 186 -10.99 0.66 8.56
CA SER A 186 -12.02 1.20 7.66
C SER A 186 -13.30 1.53 8.41
N ASN A 187 -14.31 2.04 7.70
CA ASN A 187 -15.61 2.35 8.29
C ASN A 187 -16.64 1.22 8.13
N ILE A 188 -16.23 0.06 7.56
CA ILE A 188 -17.12 -1.08 7.38
C ILE A 188 -17.36 -1.81 8.71
N THR A 189 -18.61 -2.23 8.98
CA THR A 189 -18.88 -3.05 10.16
C THR A 189 -18.45 -4.51 9.93
N LYS A 190 -18.18 -5.23 11.02
CA LYS A 190 -17.82 -6.64 10.98
C LYS A 190 -18.91 -7.49 10.33
N GLU A 191 -20.17 -7.20 10.65
CA GLU A 191 -21.34 -7.89 10.10
C GLU A 191 -21.40 -7.69 8.60
N ARG A 192 -21.25 -6.43 8.11
CA ARG A 192 -21.31 -6.11 6.70
C ARG A 192 -20.15 -6.74 5.93
N TYR A 193 -18.93 -6.68 6.46
CA TYR A 193 -17.78 -7.33 5.83
C TYR A 193 -17.97 -8.86 5.74
N SER A 194 -18.49 -9.49 6.79
CA SER A 194 -18.77 -10.93 6.80
C SER A 194 -19.87 -11.33 5.79
N GLU A 195 -20.91 -10.50 5.63
CA GLU A 195 -21.93 -10.70 4.59
C GLU A 195 -21.33 -10.67 3.18
N LEU A 196 -20.44 -9.71 2.89
CA LEU A 196 -19.75 -9.59 1.61
C LEU A 196 -18.85 -10.81 1.33
N VAL A 197 -18.10 -11.25 2.36
CA VAL A 197 -17.22 -12.42 2.27
C VAL A 197 -17.99 -13.69 1.92
N LEU A 198 -19.17 -13.88 2.51
CA LEU A 198 -19.96 -15.12 2.40
C LEU A 198 -21.10 -15.03 1.35
N ASN A 199 -21.12 -13.98 0.54
CA ASN A 199 -22.15 -13.80 -0.48
C ASN A 199 -22.06 -14.89 -1.56
N THR A 200 -23.21 -15.56 -1.82
CA THR A 200 -23.35 -16.61 -2.85
C THR A 200 -24.31 -16.23 -3.96
N LYS A 201 -24.79 -14.98 -3.97
CA LYS A 201 -25.82 -14.53 -4.92
C LYS A 201 -25.24 -14.04 -6.24
N GLU A 202 -23.97 -13.68 -6.25
CA GLU A 202 -23.29 -13.24 -7.47
C GLU A 202 -22.69 -14.44 -8.21
N LEU A 203 -22.90 -14.49 -9.53
CA LEU A 203 -22.22 -15.43 -10.43
C LEU A 203 -20.77 -14.98 -10.67
N VAL A 204 -20.02 -14.89 -9.60
CA VAL A 204 -18.56 -14.76 -9.70
C VAL A 204 -18.00 -16.17 -9.74
N THR A 205 -16.80 -16.34 -10.25
CA THR A 205 -16.11 -17.63 -10.32
C THR A 205 -15.97 -18.33 -8.95
N ASP A 206 -16.50 -17.71 -7.87
CA ASP A 206 -16.43 -18.21 -6.50
C ASP A 206 -17.38 -17.46 -5.53
N ILE A 207 -17.41 -17.89 -4.26
CA ILE A 207 -18.10 -17.21 -3.15
C ILE A 207 -17.43 -15.86 -2.89
N GLY A 208 -18.22 -14.81 -2.70
CA GLY A 208 -17.76 -13.47 -2.38
C GLY A 208 -18.53 -12.37 -3.09
N THR A 209 -18.03 -11.16 -3.01
CA THR A 209 -18.65 -9.97 -3.62
C THR A 209 -17.61 -9.14 -4.35
N ILE A 210 -17.94 -8.66 -5.54
CA ILE A 210 -17.19 -7.61 -6.24
C ILE A 210 -17.85 -6.27 -5.91
N LEU A 211 -17.04 -5.31 -5.46
CA LEU A 211 -17.45 -3.94 -5.23
C LEU A 211 -16.76 -3.04 -6.25
N GLU A 212 -17.51 -2.28 -7.01
CA GLU A 212 -16.98 -1.32 -7.96
C GLU A 212 -16.96 0.08 -7.36
N GLY A 213 -15.89 0.84 -7.57
CA GLY A 213 -15.77 2.26 -7.28
C GLY A 213 -16.62 2.76 -6.10
N GLN A 214 -17.78 3.34 -6.42
CA GLN A 214 -18.67 3.93 -5.41
C GLN A 214 -19.24 2.90 -4.42
N GLU A 215 -19.48 1.65 -4.82
CA GLU A 215 -20.01 0.62 -3.91
C GLU A 215 -19.04 0.32 -2.76
N ALA A 216 -17.73 0.35 -3.03
CA ALA A 216 -16.72 0.16 -2.00
C ALA A 216 -16.74 1.30 -0.95
N VAL A 217 -17.07 2.52 -1.38
CA VAL A 217 -17.28 3.68 -0.49
C VAL A 217 -18.59 3.55 0.27
N ASP A 218 -19.68 3.19 -0.40
CA ASP A 218 -21.03 3.11 0.20
C ASP A 218 -21.11 2.06 1.32
N VAL A 219 -20.33 0.98 1.22
CA VAL A 219 -20.25 -0.03 2.28
C VAL A 219 -19.26 0.33 3.40
N GLY A 220 -18.54 1.45 3.27
CA GLY A 220 -17.57 1.92 4.24
C GLY A 220 -16.19 1.24 4.17
N LEU A 221 -15.90 0.51 3.09
CA LEU A 221 -14.61 -0.16 2.91
C LEU A 221 -13.49 0.81 2.50
N VAL A 222 -13.84 1.81 1.69
CA VAL A 222 -12.92 2.82 1.16
C VAL A 222 -13.44 4.22 1.49
N ASP A 223 -12.56 5.20 1.71
CA ASP A 223 -12.98 6.55 2.10
C ASP A 223 -13.63 7.32 0.95
N SER A 224 -13.08 7.24 -0.27
CA SER A 224 -13.55 8.07 -1.39
C SER A 224 -13.26 7.47 -2.76
N VAL A 225 -14.15 7.74 -3.71
CA VAL A 225 -13.81 7.61 -5.12
C VAL A 225 -12.98 8.83 -5.53
N GLY A 226 -11.86 8.61 -6.22
CA GLY A 226 -10.99 9.71 -6.63
C GLY A 226 -9.97 9.30 -7.68
N THR A 227 -9.23 10.30 -8.12
CA THR A 227 -8.12 10.19 -9.06
C THR A 227 -6.78 10.16 -8.33
N LEU A 228 -5.69 9.91 -9.08
CA LEU A 228 -4.33 10.05 -8.53
C LEU A 228 -4.09 11.46 -7.98
N SER A 229 -4.61 12.49 -8.65
CA SER A 229 -4.47 13.89 -8.18
C SER A 229 -5.17 14.09 -6.84
N ASP A 230 -6.39 13.56 -6.67
CA ASP A 230 -7.14 13.68 -5.41
C ASP A 230 -6.39 12.99 -4.26
N ALA A 231 -5.88 11.79 -4.49
CA ALA A 231 -5.08 11.04 -3.50
C ALA A 231 -3.77 11.78 -3.14
N THR A 232 -3.08 12.30 -4.14
CA THR A 232 -1.83 13.05 -3.96
C THR A 232 -2.08 14.37 -3.21
N ASP A 233 -3.12 15.11 -3.56
CA ASP A 233 -3.48 16.36 -2.88
C ASP A 233 -3.88 16.12 -1.43
N CYS A 234 -4.64 15.04 -1.16
CA CYS A 234 -4.98 14.61 0.18
C CYS A 234 -3.71 14.36 1.01
N LEU A 235 -2.74 13.60 0.47
CA LEU A 235 -1.49 13.32 1.16
C LEU A 235 -0.70 14.58 1.50
N TYR A 236 -0.54 15.52 0.55
CA TYR A 236 0.15 16.78 0.83
C TYR A 236 -0.60 17.66 1.85
N GLN A 237 -1.93 17.64 1.85
CA GLN A 237 -2.71 18.31 2.90
C GLN A 237 -2.47 17.69 4.29
N MET A 238 -2.43 16.35 4.39
CA MET A 238 -2.14 15.66 5.65
C MET A 238 -0.73 15.99 6.16
N ILE A 239 0.27 15.99 5.29
CA ILE A 239 1.65 16.35 5.62
C ILE A 239 1.73 17.78 6.17
N ASN A 240 1.06 18.73 5.52
CA ASN A 240 1.07 20.14 5.95
C ASN A 240 0.32 20.38 7.27
N ASN A 241 -0.69 19.56 7.59
CA ASN A 241 -1.45 19.68 8.84
C ASN A 241 -0.76 19.01 10.04
N LYS A 242 0.24 18.17 9.81
CA LYS A 242 0.99 17.46 10.86
C LYS A 242 2.17 18.27 11.41
N ASN A 243 2.57 19.34 10.71
CA ASN A 243 3.58 20.32 11.10
C ASN A 243 2.92 21.55 11.71
#